data_7fa6671e93c5cc1e05f1e9ca6c093361
#
_entry.id   7fa6671e93c5cc1e05f1e9ca6c093361
#
_cell.length_a   1.000
_cell.length_b   1.000
_cell.length_c   1.000
_cell.angle_alpha   90.00
_cell.angle_beta   90.00
_cell.angle_gamma   90.00
#
_symmetry.space_group_name_H-M   'P 1'
#
loop_
_entity.id
_entity.type
_entity.pdbx_description
1 polymer ?
#
loop_
_entity_poly.entity_id
_entity_poly.type
_entity_poly.pdbx_seq_one_letter_code
_entity_poly.pdbx_strand_id
1 'polypeptide(L)'
;MSESTTNSILHTTDGHVIGSTALLSSAYFPPVQWMQKLHIYNKVYVERNDNFCKQTYRNRCVIATANGVQALTVPIERFEGAKCPMRDIRISDHGEWRHLHWNAIVSAYGESPFFDYYADDLRPFFERKWKYLFDFNMEIVDKLCELLDVRPNIS
;
A
#
# COMPACT_ATOMS: atom_id res chain seq x y z
N MET A 1 13.35 6.42 38.33
CA MET A 1 12.25 6.21 37.37
C MET A 1 12.55 4.94 36.62
N SER A 2 11.89 3.86 36.97
CA SER A 2 12.06 2.56 36.33
C SER A 2 11.05 2.43 35.20
N GLU A 3 11.52 2.44 33.97
CA GLU A 3 10.75 2.03 32.83
C GLU A 3 10.51 0.51 32.94
N SER A 4 9.28 0.14 33.27
CA SER A 4 8.86 -1.25 33.18
C SER A 4 8.60 -1.61 31.72
N THR A 5 9.61 -2.10 31.05
CA THR A 5 9.46 -2.79 29.75
C THR A 5 8.68 -4.08 30.00
N THR A 6 7.38 -4.05 29.77
CA THR A 6 6.56 -5.26 29.80
C THR A 6 6.90 -6.06 28.54
N ASN A 7 7.84 -6.98 28.68
CA ASN A 7 8.11 -8.01 27.67
C ASN A 7 6.92 -8.99 27.70
N SER A 8 5.88 -8.70 26.91
CA SER A 8 4.85 -9.69 26.66
C SER A 8 5.45 -10.77 25.76
N ILE A 9 5.60 -11.97 26.31
CA ILE A 9 6.01 -13.16 25.56
C ILE A 9 4.93 -13.40 24.51
N LEU A 10 5.26 -13.08 23.25
CA LEU A 10 4.36 -13.31 22.12
C LEU A 10 4.36 -14.81 21.81
N HIS A 11 3.27 -15.50 22.14
CA HIS A 11 3.08 -16.87 21.72
C HIS A 11 2.71 -16.89 20.23
N THR A 12 3.53 -17.56 19.43
CA THR A 12 3.25 -17.77 18.01
C THR A 12 2.75 -19.20 17.79
N THR A 13 1.57 -19.35 17.23
CA THR A 13 1.13 -20.59 16.58
C THR A 13 1.01 -20.28 15.09
N ASP A 14 1.64 -21.09 14.25
CA ASP A 14 1.64 -20.96 12.79
C ASP A 14 2.14 -19.58 12.26
N GLY A 15 3.07 -18.95 12.97
CA GLY A 15 3.64 -17.66 12.58
C GLY A 15 2.79 -16.43 12.92
N HIS A 16 1.62 -16.61 13.51
CA HIS A 16 0.76 -15.50 13.95
C HIS A 16 0.97 -15.13 15.42
N VAL A 17 0.94 -13.86 15.72
CA VAL A 17 0.96 -13.34 17.09
C VAL A 17 -0.46 -13.39 17.65
N ILE A 18 -0.73 -14.34 18.55
CA ILE A 18 -2.07 -14.59 19.09
C ILE A 18 -2.60 -13.36 19.83
N GLY A 19 -3.83 -12.91 19.49
CA GLY A 19 -4.52 -11.81 20.14
C GLY A 19 -4.00 -10.42 19.81
N SER A 20 -3.11 -10.30 18.81
CA SER A 20 -2.52 -9.02 18.42
C SER A 20 -3.33 -8.31 17.33
N THR A 21 -3.36 -6.98 17.46
CA THR A 21 -4.02 -6.09 16.50
C THR A 21 -3.03 -5.04 16.01
N ALA A 22 -3.04 -4.76 14.72
CA ALA A 22 -2.29 -3.65 14.12
C ALA A 22 -3.25 -2.58 13.60
N LEU A 23 -2.83 -1.32 13.70
CA LEU A 23 -3.46 -0.17 13.06
C LEU A 23 -2.48 0.41 12.06
N LEU A 24 -2.86 0.47 10.80
CA LEU A 24 -2.01 0.90 9.69
C LEU A 24 -2.66 2.06 8.93
N SER A 25 -1.86 2.97 8.42
CA SER A 25 -2.32 3.90 7.38
C SER A 25 -2.38 3.19 6.03
N SER A 26 -3.32 3.57 5.16
CA SER A 26 -3.35 3.02 3.79
C SER A 26 -2.09 3.39 3.01
N ALA A 27 -1.68 2.55 2.10
CA ALA A 27 -0.46 2.75 1.33
C ALA A 27 -0.63 2.33 -0.13
N TYR A 28 -0.02 3.10 -1.02
CA TYR A 28 0.06 2.83 -2.46
C TYR A 28 1.21 1.87 -2.74
N PHE A 29 0.93 0.67 -3.26
CA PHE A 29 1.91 -0.41 -3.39
C PHE A 29 2.77 -0.52 -2.13
N PRO A 30 2.21 -1.04 -1.02
CA PRO A 30 2.84 -0.97 0.29
C PRO A 30 4.24 -1.58 0.33
N PRO A 31 5.15 -1.05 1.17
CA PRO A 31 6.44 -1.69 1.39
C PRO A 31 6.28 -3.06 2.07
N VAL A 32 7.31 -3.90 1.95
CA VAL A 32 7.29 -5.26 2.50
C VAL A 32 6.94 -5.28 3.99
N GLN A 33 7.46 -4.35 4.78
CA GLN A 33 7.17 -4.25 6.21
C GLN A 33 5.69 -4.00 6.51
N TRP A 34 5.00 -3.25 5.65
CA TRP A 34 3.56 -3.04 5.76
C TRP A 34 2.79 -4.34 5.45
N MET A 35 3.17 -5.04 4.37
CA MET A 35 2.56 -6.31 3.98
C MET A 35 2.81 -7.42 5.01
N GLN A 36 3.99 -7.47 5.63
CA GLN A 36 4.29 -8.42 6.70
C GLN A 36 3.31 -8.30 7.87
N LYS A 37 2.83 -7.11 8.19
CA LYS A 37 1.86 -6.92 9.28
C LYS A 37 0.52 -7.58 8.98
N LEU A 38 0.12 -7.67 7.71
CA LEU A 38 -1.08 -8.40 7.31
C LEU A 38 -0.96 -9.90 7.58
N HIS A 39 0.25 -10.44 7.53
CA HIS A 39 0.51 -11.86 7.80
C HIS A 39 0.71 -12.16 9.29
N ILE A 40 1.37 -11.27 10.03
CA ILE A 40 1.78 -11.50 11.42
C ILE A 40 0.63 -11.27 12.41
N TYR A 41 -0.19 -10.24 12.20
CA TYR A 41 -1.24 -9.85 13.15
C TYR A 41 -2.55 -10.55 12.88
N ASN A 42 -3.24 -10.97 13.94
CA ASN A 42 -4.54 -11.66 13.84
C ASN A 42 -5.64 -10.75 13.29
N LYS A 43 -5.54 -9.46 13.55
CA LYS A 43 -6.45 -8.44 13.04
C LYS A 43 -5.70 -7.18 12.67
N VAL A 44 -6.05 -6.62 11.53
CA VAL A 44 -5.46 -5.38 11.02
C VAL A 44 -6.57 -4.38 10.72
N TYR A 45 -6.47 -3.20 11.29
CA TYR A 45 -7.28 -2.04 10.90
C TYR A 45 -6.48 -1.16 9.96
N VAL A 46 -7.10 -0.75 8.86
CA VAL A 46 -6.53 0.27 7.98
C VAL A 46 -7.29 1.57 8.19
N GLU A 47 -6.58 2.56 8.73
CA GLU A 47 -7.17 3.83 9.11
C GLU A 47 -7.57 4.66 7.87
N ARG A 48 -8.84 4.98 7.77
CA ARG A 48 -9.40 5.79 6.68
C ARG A 48 -9.69 7.24 7.07
N ASN A 49 -9.68 7.52 8.36
CA ASN A 49 -9.99 8.86 8.91
C ASN A 49 -8.72 9.64 9.30
N ASP A 50 -7.53 9.03 9.19
CA ASP A 50 -6.28 9.73 9.38
C ASP A 50 -6.09 10.83 8.32
N ASN A 51 -5.38 11.88 8.67
CA ASN A 51 -5.16 12.97 7.73
C ASN A 51 -4.09 12.59 6.70
N PHE A 52 -4.36 12.97 5.45
CA PHE A 52 -3.38 12.83 4.38
C PHE A 52 -2.11 13.62 4.71
N CYS A 53 -0.96 12.97 4.55
CA CYS A 53 0.36 13.58 4.66
C CYS A 53 1.09 13.43 3.33
N LYS A 54 1.61 14.55 2.81
CA LYS A 54 2.43 14.55 1.60
C LYS A 54 3.74 13.79 1.81
N GLN A 55 4.28 13.24 0.74
CA GLN A 55 5.57 12.53 0.73
C GLN A 55 5.62 11.32 1.68
N THR A 56 4.50 10.65 1.82
CA THR A 56 4.36 9.41 2.60
C THR A 56 3.94 8.27 1.67
N TYR A 57 3.98 7.04 2.17
CA TYR A 57 3.51 5.86 1.43
C TYR A 57 2.01 5.87 1.11
N ARG A 58 1.23 6.83 1.63
CA ARG A 58 -0.19 6.97 1.33
C ARG A 58 -0.48 7.14 -0.16
N ASN A 59 0.36 7.88 -0.87
CA ASN A 59 0.23 8.09 -2.32
C ASN A 59 1.56 7.90 -3.09
N ARG A 60 2.56 7.30 -2.45
CA ARG A 60 3.90 7.15 -3.04
C ARG A 60 4.48 5.80 -2.71
N CYS A 61 4.99 5.12 -3.73
CA CYS A 61 5.85 3.95 -3.58
C CYS A 61 7.23 4.20 -4.19
N VAL A 62 8.16 3.32 -3.87
CA VAL A 62 9.52 3.34 -4.42
C VAL A 62 9.79 2.00 -5.07
N ILE A 63 10.21 2.01 -6.33
CA ILE A 63 10.58 0.82 -7.08
C ILE A 63 12.09 0.79 -7.33
N ALA A 64 12.65 -0.41 -7.44
CA ALA A 64 14.03 -0.61 -7.86
C ALA A 64 14.11 -0.60 -9.39
N THR A 65 15.06 0.18 -9.92
CA THR A 65 15.33 0.27 -11.36
C THR A 65 16.79 -0.02 -11.65
N ALA A 66 17.15 -0.18 -12.92
CA ALA A 66 18.55 -0.36 -13.33
C ALA A 66 19.49 0.78 -12.88
N ASN A 67 18.94 1.98 -12.72
CA ASN A 67 19.69 3.19 -12.34
C ASN A 67 19.55 3.57 -10.86
N GLY A 68 19.05 2.68 -10.01
CA GLY A 68 18.80 2.92 -8.60
C GLY A 68 17.33 2.84 -8.25
N VAL A 69 16.85 3.69 -7.35
CA VAL A 69 15.46 3.72 -6.91
C VAL A 69 14.69 4.85 -7.55
N GLN A 70 13.43 4.59 -7.87
CA GLN A 70 12.51 5.57 -8.44
C GLN A 70 11.25 5.67 -7.60
N ALA A 71 10.85 6.89 -7.26
CA ALA A 71 9.58 7.14 -6.58
C ALA A 71 8.45 7.32 -7.60
N LEU A 72 7.33 6.64 -7.36
CA LEU A 72 6.08 6.78 -8.10
C LEU A 72 5.05 7.42 -7.19
N THR A 73 4.60 8.62 -7.53
CA THR A 73 3.65 9.38 -6.71
C THR A 73 2.33 9.54 -7.45
N VAL A 74 1.24 9.08 -6.84
CA VAL A 74 -0.11 9.30 -7.34
C VAL A 74 -0.49 10.75 -7.07
N PRO A 75 -0.83 11.54 -8.11
CA PRO A 75 -1.25 12.92 -7.93
C PRO A 75 -2.65 12.98 -7.30
N ILE A 76 -2.85 13.95 -6.44
CA ILE A 76 -4.14 14.21 -5.78
C ILE A 76 -4.71 15.55 -6.18
N GLU A 77 -6.04 15.66 -6.17
CA GLU A 77 -6.73 16.93 -6.32
C GLU A 77 -6.45 17.84 -5.10
N ARG A 78 -6.51 19.15 -5.32
CA ARG A 78 -6.45 20.11 -4.22
C ARG A 78 -7.67 19.94 -3.34
N PHE A 79 -7.47 19.98 -2.05
CA PHE A 79 -8.53 20.00 -1.05
C PHE A 79 -8.48 21.31 -0.26
N GLU A 80 -9.62 21.74 0.23
CA GLU A 80 -9.74 22.94 1.06
C GLU A 80 -9.28 22.66 2.49
N GLY A 81 -8.65 23.67 3.11
CA GLY A 81 -8.17 23.58 4.50
C GLY A 81 -6.78 22.95 4.65
N ALA A 82 -6.33 22.87 5.90
CA ALA A 82 -5.00 22.38 6.24
C ALA A 82 -4.93 20.84 6.34
N LYS A 83 -6.05 20.17 6.49
CA LYS A 83 -6.14 18.72 6.71
C LYS A 83 -7.32 18.14 5.92
N CYS A 84 -7.14 16.94 5.40
CA CYS A 84 -8.18 16.18 4.72
C CYS A 84 -8.04 14.70 5.09
N PRO A 85 -9.12 14.04 5.54
CA PRO A 85 -9.09 12.60 5.81
C PRO A 85 -8.76 11.78 4.56
N MET A 86 -8.05 10.69 4.73
CA MET A 86 -7.66 9.81 3.63
C MET A 86 -8.87 9.36 2.78
N ARG A 87 -10.00 9.08 3.40
CA ARG A 87 -11.23 8.66 2.70
C ARG A 87 -11.75 9.69 1.69
N ASP A 88 -11.44 10.97 1.89
CA ASP A 88 -11.94 12.09 1.08
C ASP A 88 -10.91 12.57 0.04
N ILE A 89 -9.69 12.05 0.07
CA ILE A 89 -8.63 12.38 -0.89
C ILE A 89 -9.00 11.83 -2.27
N ARG A 90 -9.09 12.73 -3.24
CA ARG A 90 -9.36 12.40 -4.64
C ARG A 90 -8.09 12.31 -5.44
N ILE A 91 -8.03 11.33 -6.34
CA ILE A 91 -6.97 11.19 -7.31
C ILE A 91 -7.16 12.21 -8.43
N SER A 92 -6.09 12.91 -8.78
CA SER A 92 -6.07 13.79 -9.95
C SER A 92 -5.78 13.01 -11.22
N ASP A 93 -6.46 13.35 -12.31
CA ASP A 93 -6.18 12.79 -13.64
C ASP A 93 -5.10 13.59 -14.39
N HIS A 94 -4.45 14.53 -13.73
CA HIS A 94 -3.44 15.38 -14.36
C HIS A 94 -2.15 14.60 -14.68
N GLY A 95 -1.61 14.82 -15.88
CA GLY A 95 -0.24 14.44 -16.23
C GLY A 95 0.00 12.98 -16.62
N GLU A 96 -0.99 12.24 -17.13
CA GLU A 96 -0.82 10.85 -17.66
C GLU A 96 -0.10 9.90 -16.67
N TRP A 97 -0.21 10.18 -15.38
CA TRP A 97 0.54 9.49 -14.34
C TRP A 97 0.36 7.96 -14.36
N ARG A 98 -0.84 7.47 -14.73
CA ARG A 98 -1.11 6.03 -14.81
C ARG A 98 -0.22 5.35 -15.83
N HIS A 99 -0.12 5.96 -17.01
CA HIS A 99 0.74 5.46 -18.09
C HIS A 99 2.22 5.51 -17.69
N LEU A 100 2.65 6.60 -17.06
CA LEU A 100 4.02 6.76 -16.59
C LEU A 100 4.38 5.73 -15.51
N HIS A 101 3.49 5.47 -14.55
CA HIS A 101 3.71 4.47 -13.50
C HIS A 101 3.77 3.06 -14.09
N TRP A 102 2.83 2.72 -14.99
CA TRP A 102 2.83 1.41 -15.64
C TRP A 102 4.11 1.17 -16.45
N ASN A 103 4.52 2.13 -17.24
CA ASN A 103 5.76 2.05 -18.02
C ASN A 103 7.00 1.91 -17.10
N ALA A 104 7.03 2.62 -15.98
CA ALA A 104 8.13 2.48 -15.02
C ALA A 104 8.19 1.07 -14.42
N ILE A 105 7.04 0.48 -14.07
CA ILE A 105 6.94 -0.89 -13.54
C ILE A 105 7.37 -1.90 -14.60
N VAL A 106 6.89 -1.78 -15.83
CA VAL A 106 7.28 -2.66 -16.95
C VAL A 106 8.79 -2.54 -17.22
N SER A 107 9.33 -1.33 -17.24
CA SER A 107 10.76 -1.11 -17.46
C SER A 107 11.62 -1.69 -16.34
N ALA A 108 11.15 -1.61 -15.09
CA ALA A 108 11.92 -2.09 -13.94
C ALA A 108 11.87 -3.62 -13.78
N TYR A 109 10.73 -4.24 -14.10
CA TYR A 109 10.45 -5.64 -13.76
C TYR A 109 10.08 -6.53 -14.95
N GLY A 110 9.95 -5.97 -16.16
CA GLY A 110 9.50 -6.70 -17.35
C GLY A 110 10.34 -7.94 -17.70
N GLU A 111 11.62 -7.94 -17.37
CA GLU A 111 12.51 -9.08 -17.58
C GLU A 111 12.57 -10.04 -16.37
N SER A 112 11.85 -9.73 -15.29
CA SER A 112 11.80 -10.59 -14.11
C SER A 112 11.00 -11.86 -14.42
N PRO A 113 11.39 -13.01 -13.86
CA PRO A 113 10.61 -14.24 -13.98
C PRO A 113 9.17 -14.01 -13.51
N PHE A 114 8.21 -14.56 -14.27
CA PHE A 114 6.77 -14.48 -13.98
C PHE A 114 6.15 -13.07 -14.08
N PHE A 115 6.87 -12.04 -14.53
CA PHE A 115 6.30 -10.70 -14.65
C PHE A 115 5.03 -10.70 -15.53
N ASP A 116 5.07 -11.37 -16.67
CA ASP A 116 3.91 -11.46 -17.58
C ASP A 116 2.67 -12.03 -16.88
N TYR A 117 2.88 -13.01 -15.98
CA TYR A 117 1.80 -13.59 -15.19
C TYR A 117 1.13 -12.58 -14.26
N TYR A 118 1.91 -11.73 -13.58
CA TYR A 118 1.39 -10.71 -12.67
C TYR A 118 0.93 -9.43 -13.40
N ALA A 119 1.48 -9.15 -14.56
CA ALA A 119 1.17 -7.94 -15.33
C ALA A 119 -0.32 -7.84 -15.69
N ASP A 120 -0.96 -8.94 -16.05
CA ASP A 120 -2.37 -8.98 -16.41
C ASP A 120 -3.29 -8.63 -15.23
N ASP A 121 -2.87 -8.96 -14.00
CA ASP A 121 -3.60 -8.64 -12.78
C ASP A 121 -3.39 -7.19 -12.32
N LEU A 122 -2.22 -6.62 -12.57
CA LEU A 122 -1.86 -5.28 -12.09
C LEU A 122 -2.20 -4.18 -13.11
N ARG A 123 -2.13 -4.46 -14.39
CA ARG A 123 -2.39 -3.49 -15.46
C ARG A 123 -3.74 -2.77 -15.35
N PRO A 124 -4.85 -3.44 -15.01
CA PRO A 124 -6.16 -2.80 -14.90
C PRO A 124 -6.21 -1.63 -13.91
N PHE A 125 -5.36 -1.61 -12.88
CA PHE A 125 -5.26 -0.49 -11.92
C PHE A 125 -4.80 0.79 -12.59
N PHE A 126 -4.02 0.71 -13.66
CA PHE A 126 -3.49 1.84 -14.42
C PHE A 126 -4.32 2.19 -15.67
N GLU A 127 -5.26 1.33 -16.07
CA GLU A 127 -6.16 1.58 -17.19
C GLU A 127 -7.46 2.23 -16.77
N ARG A 128 -7.93 1.94 -15.55
CA ARG A 128 -9.16 2.52 -15.01
C ARG A 128 -8.92 3.83 -14.28
N LYS A 129 -9.92 4.69 -14.27
CA LYS A 129 -9.94 5.89 -13.44
C LYS A 129 -10.48 5.56 -12.06
N TRP A 130 -9.77 6.04 -11.06
CA TRP A 130 -10.11 5.89 -9.65
C TRP A 130 -10.43 7.26 -9.06
N LYS A 131 -11.51 7.36 -8.31
CA LYS A 131 -11.94 8.62 -7.73
C LYS A 131 -11.22 8.91 -6.41
N TYR A 132 -11.17 7.92 -5.52
CA TYR A 132 -10.63 8.08 -4.18
C TYR A 132 -9.33 7.28 -4.00
N LEU A 133 -8.35 7.94 -3.36
CA LEU A 133 -7.04 7.34 -3.13
C LEU A 133 -7.12 6.15 -2.17
N PHE A 134 -7.93 6.25 -1.12
CA PHE A 134 -8.10 5.16 -0.15
C PHE A 134 -8.61 3.89 -0.83
N ASP A 135 -9.68 4.00 -1.62
CA ASP A 135 -10.27 2.85 -2.31
C ASP A 135 -9.28 2.23 -3.31
N PHE A 136 -8.57 3.06 -4.05
CA PHE A 136 -7.51 2.63 -4.96
C PHE A 136 -6.41 1.84 -4.26
N ASN A 137 -5.91 2.35 -3.14
CA ASN A 137 -4.90 1.67 -2.35
C ASN A 137 -5.39 0.32 -1.81
N MET A 138 -6.62 0.26 -1.31
CA MET A 138 -7.18 -0.97 -0.75
C MET A 138 -7.42 -2.03 -1.81
N GLU A 139 -7.89 -1.67 -2.99
CA GLU A 139 -8.06 -2.60 -4.11
C GLU A 139 -6.72 -3.18 -4.58
N ILE A 140 -5.65 -2.36 -4.60
CA ILE A 140 -4.29 -2.85 -4.88
C ILE A 140 -3.83 -3.83 -3.79
N VAL A 141 -4.04 -3.50 -2.52
CA VAL A 141 -3.68 -4.38 -1.40
C VAL A 141 -4.41 -5.72 -1.50
N ASP A 142 -5.72 -5.70 -1.77
CA ASP A 142 -6.52 -6.92 -1.93
C ASP A 142 -5.98 -7.78 -3.07
N LYS A 143 -5.64 -7.19 -4.21
CA LYS A 143 -5.03 -7.91 -5.33
C LYS A 143 -3.65 -8.47 -4.97
N LEU A 144 -2.81 -7.70 -4.29
CA LEU A 144 -1.50 -8.19 -3.83
C LEU A 144 -1.64 -9.35 -2.84
N CYS A 145 -2.62 -9.29 -1.93
CA CYS A 145 -2.92 -10.39 -1.02
C CYS A 145 -3.36 -11.66 -1.77
N GLU A 146 -4.19 -11.51 -2.80
CA GLU A 146 -4.60 -12.62 -3.68
C GLU A 146 -3.38 -13.26 -4.37
N LEU A 147 -2.53 -12.44 -4.99
CA LEU A 147 -1.35 -12.90 -5.74
C LEU A 147 -0.29 -13.55 -4.84
N LEU A 148 -0.19 -13.12 -3.58
CA LEU A 148 0.77 -13.64 -2.60
C LEU A 148 0.18 -14.75 -1.71
N ASP A 149 -1.08 -15.16 -1.95
CA ASP A 149 -1.85 -16.09 -1.10
C ASP A 149 -1.83 -15.70 0.39
N VAL A 150 -1.92 -14.41 0.66
CA VAL A 150 -2.06 -13.85 2.01
C VAL A 150 -3.55 -13.61 2.28
N ARG A 151 -4.05 -14.13 3.40
CA ARG A 151 -5.47 -14.01 3.79
C ARG A 151 -5.59 -13.20 5.08
N PRO A 152 -5.46 -11.88 5.01
CA PRO A 152 -5.50 -11.04 6.18
C PRO A 152 -6.94 -10.86 6.70
N ASN A 153 -7.06 -10.60 8.00
CA ASN A 153 -8.29 -10.14 8.61
C ASN A 153 -8.25 -8.61 8.72
N ILE A 154 -8.64 -7.92 7.64
CA ILE A 154 -8.68 -6.46 7.56
C ILE A 154 -10.08 -5.95 7.89
N SER A 155 -10.15 -4.89 8.71
CA SER A 155 -11.39 -4.19 9.08
C SER A 155 -11.28 -2.69 8.85
#